data_ab8178776944415e3f9fb666808c833e
#
_entry.id   ab8178776944415e3f9fb666808c833e
#
_cell.length_a   1.000
_cell.length_b   1.000
_cell.length_c   1.000
_cell.angle_alpha   90.00
_cell.angle_beta   90.00
_cell.angle_gamma   90.00
#
_symmetry.space_group_name_H-M   'P 1'
#
loop_
_entity.id
_entity.type
_entity.pdbx_description
1 polymer ?
#
loop_
_entity_poly.entity_id
_entity_poly.type
_entity_poly.pdbx_seq_one_letter_code
_entity_poly.pdbx_strand_id
1 'polypeptide(L)'
;MSNQAANSWVTDDLERVINGDLVLNALTATVIAVDETGIIRYINAAGEQFLRTSVGNLVGEPLETLLPGDSPLFALIRQARSQQQAVSEYDITIETPRIGRHFVNLHASVAPENPNVVVVTLFPRSIADKIDRQLSHRGAARSVTAMASLLAHEVKNPLSGI
;
A
#
# COMPACT_ATOMS: atom_id res chain seq x y z
N MET A 1 -12.65 38.40 -30.22
CA MET A 1 -13.17 38.52 -28.82
C MET A 1 -13.96 37.30 -28.36
N SER A 2 -14.44 36.45 -29.24
CA SER A 2 -15.25 35.27 -28.88
C SER A 2 -14.46 34.00 -28.51
N ASN A 3 -13.14 33.95 -28.74
CA ASN A 3 -12.35 32.72 -28.51
C ASN A 3 -11.89 32.50 -27.05
N GLN A 4 -11.81 33.53 -26.21
CA GLN A 4 -11.44 33.38 -24.81
C GLN A 4 -12.57 32.83 -23.92
N ALA A 5 -13.83 33.18 -24.26
CA ALA A 5 -14.98 32.66 -23.53
C ALA A 5 -15.24 31.16 -23.82
N ALA A 6 -15.01 30.71 -25.06
CA ALA A 6 -15.19 29.32 -25.47
C ALA A 6 -14.14 28.38 -24.81
N ASN A 7 -12.92 28.86 -24.62
CA ASN A 7 -11.86 28.05 -23.96
C ASN A 7 -12.02 27.92 -22.45
N SER A 8 -12.67 28.88 -21.78
CA SER A 8 -12.92 28.79 -20.34
C SER A 8 -13.95 27.70 -19.97
N TRP A 9 -14.94 27.45 -20.84
CA TRP A 9 -15.93 26.39 -20.62
C TRP A 9 -15.31 24.97 -20.74
N VAL A 10 -14.42 24.80 -21.71
CA VAL A 10 -13.76 23.50 -21.95
C VAL A 10 -12.78 23.14 -20.84
N THR A 11 -12.06 24.13 -20.30
CA THR A 11 -11.15 23.91 -19.15
C THR A 11 -11.93 23.67 -17.86
N ASP A 12 -13.02 24.37 -17.62
CA ASP A 12 -13.83 24.19 -16.40
C ASP A 12 -14.52 22.81 -16.37
N ASP A 13 -14.99 22.33 -17.51
CA ASP A 13 -15.56 20.98 -17.63
C ASP A 13 -14.51 19.87 -17.48
N LEU A 14 -13.29 20.06 -17.98
CA LEU A 14 -12.20 19.10 -17.80
C LEU A 14 -11.70 19.09 -16.35
N GLU A 15 -11.62 20.21 -15.68
CA GLU A 15 -11.29 20.30 -14.26
C GLU A 15 -12.36 19.67 -13.36
N ARG A 16 -13.63 19.71 -13.76
CA ARG A 16 -14.73 19.02 -13.06
C ARG A 16 -14.69 17.51 -13.21
N VAL A 17 -14.18 17.01 -14.32
CA VAL A 17 -14.12 15.57 -14.63
C VAL A 17 -12.96 14.89 -13.93
N ILE A 18 -11.83 15.59 -13.72
CA ILE A 18 -10.64 15.03 -13.08
C ILE A 18 -10.43 15.71 -11.73
N ASN A 19 -10.99 15.12 -10.68
CA ASN A 19 -10.76 15.53 -9.30
C ASN A 19 -10.03 14.43 -8.52
N GLY A 20 -9.56 14.76 -7.32
CA GLY A 20 -8.84 13.80 -6.49
C GLY A 20 -9.63 12.54 -6.15
N ASP A 21 -10.92 12.66 -5.92
CA ASP A 21 -11.81 11.52 -5.62
C ASP A 21 -11.94 10.58 -6.81
N LEU A 22 -12.08 11.11 -8.02
CA LEU A 22 -12.12 10.30 -9.24
C LEU A 22 -10.82 9.48 -9.38
N VAL A 23 -9.67 10.11 -9.18
CA VAL A 23 -8.37 9.45 -9.28
C VAL A 23 -8.22 8.38 -8.21
N LEU A 24 -8.52 8.70 -6.96
CA LEU A 24 -8.40 7.75 -5.84
C LEU A 24 -9.38 6.58 -5.96
N ASN A 25 -10.58 6.81 -6.47
CA ASN A 25 -11.58 5.76 -6.71
C ASN A 25 -11.27 4.87 -7.91
N ALA A 26 -10.39 5.30 -8.81
CA ALA A 26 -9.90 4.48 -9.92
C ALA A 26 -8.80 3.49 -9.49
N LEU A 27 -8.21 3.67 -8.31
CA LEU A 27 -7.16 2.79 -7.80
C LEU A 27 -7.76 1.46 -7.31
N THR A 28 -7.05 0.37 -7.58
CA THR A 28 -7.35 -0.95 -7.02
C THR A 28 -6.84 -1.09 -5.57
N ALA A 29 -5.87 -0.27 -5.19
CA ALA A 29 -5.38 -0.19 -3.83
C ALA A 29 -6.41 0.49 -2.92
N THR A 30 -6.59 -0.02 -1.71
CA THR A 30 -7.35 0.62 -0.66
C THR A 30 -6.57 1.81 -0.12
N VAL A 31 -7.18 2.99 -0.11
CA VAL A 31 -6.61 4.22 0.47
C VAL A 31 -7.49 4.68 1.62
N ILE A 32 -6.90 4.81 2.80
CA ILE A 32 -7.57 5.25 4.02
C ILE A 32 -6.76 6.39 4.63
N ALA A 33 -7.40 7.50 4.98
CA ALA A 33 -6.79 8.55 5.77
C ALA A 33 -7.38 8.55 7.20
N VAL A 34 -6.51 8.52 8.19
CA VAL A 34 -6.89 8.58 9.61
C VAL A 34 -6.28 9.80 10.28
N ASP A 35 -7.03 10.39 11.18
CA ASP A 35 -6.55 11.52 11.99
C ASP A 35 -5.69 11.05 13.18
N GLU A 36 -5.28 12.01 14.01
CA GLU A 36 -4.44 11.77 15.20
C GLU A 36 -5.07 10.82 16.22
N THR A 37 -6.40 10.71 16.22
CA THR A 37 -7.15 9.83 17.13
C THR A 37 -7.50 8.48 16.51
N GLY A 38 -7.09 8.23 15.27
CA GLY A 38 -7.38 6.98 14.56
C GLY A 38 -8.76 6.94 13.92
N ILE A 39 -9.45 8.09 13.84
CA ILE A 39 -10.75 8.21 13.16
C ILE A 39 -10.53 8.27 11.66
N ILE A 40 -11.32 7.51 10.91
CA ILE A 40 -11.30 7.51 9.44
C ILE A 40 -11.88 8.84 8.95
N ARG A 41 -11.10 9.57 8.18
CA ARG A 41 -11.48 10.82 7.55
C ARG A 41 -11.70 10.70 6.05
N TYR A 42 -11.09 9.72 5.44
CA TYR A 42 -11.26 9.42 4.02
C TYR A 42 -11.08 7.93 3.76
N ILE A 43 -11.83 7.42 2.81
CA ILE A 43 -11.66 6.09 2.25
C ILE A 43 -12.11 6.09 0.79
N ASN A 44 -11.35 5.42 -0.08
CA ASN A 44 -11.71 5.31 -1.49
C ASN A 44 -12.65 4.12 -1.77
N ALA A 45 -13.13 3.99 -3.00
CA ALA A 45 -14.04 2.92 -3.40
C ALA A 45 -13.46 1.50 -3.18
N ALA A 46 -12.17 1.31 -3.43
CA ALA A 46 -11.50 0.04 -3.15
C ALA A 46 -11.54 -0.30 -1.65
N GLY A 47 -11.44 0.71 -0.78
CA GLY A 47 -11.54 0.54 0.66
C GLY A 47 -12.94 0.13 1.15
N GLU A 48 -13.99 0.67 0.53
CA GLU A 48 -15.36 0.22 0.80
C GLU A 48 -15.55 -1.26 0.45
N GLN A 49 -15.01 -1.68 -0.68
CA GLN A 49 -15.04 -3.07 -1.11
C GLN A 49 -14.22 -3.97 -0.18
N PHE A 50 -13.04 -3.53 0.22
CA PHE A 50 -12.15 -4.27 1.12
C PHE A 50 -12.79 -4.47 2.50
N LEU A 51 -13.31 -3.40 3.10
CA LEU A 51 -13.94 -3.43 4.42
C LEU A 51 -15.40 -3.92 4.37
N ARG A 52 -15.96 -4.12 3.17
CA ARG A 52 -17.37 -4.53 2.96
C ARG A 52 -18.36 -3.64 3.68
N THR A 53 -18.11 -2.35 3.66
CA THR A 53 -18.92 -1.35 4.35
C THR A 53 -18.91 -0.06 3.53
N SER A 54 -20.03 0.63 3.47
CA SER A 54 -20.16 1.88 2.73
C SER A 54 -19.41 3.04 3.39
N VAL A 55 -18.97 4.01 2.59
CA VAL A 55 -18.24 5.20 3.06
C VAL A 55 -18.99 5.96 4.15
N GLY A 56 -20.33 6.06 4.05
CA GLY A 56 -21.14 6.76 5.03
C GLY A 56 -21.12 6.12 6.43
N ASN A 57 -20.81 4.83 6.50
CA ASN A 57 -20.66 4.10 7.78
C ASN A 57 -19.20 3.98 8.24
N LEU A 58 -18.26 4.40 7.42
CA LEU A 58 -16.82 4.27 7.71
C LEU A 58 -16.20 5.61 8.14
N VAL A 59 -16.53 6.68 7.43
CA VAL A 59 -16.00 8.01 7.75
C VAL A 59 -16.59 8.51 9.08
N GLY A 60 -15.71 8.91 9.98
CA GLY A 60 -16.07 9.30 11.34
C GLY A 60 -15.97 8.16 12.37
N GLU A 61 -15.76 6.93 11.93
CA GLU A 61 -15.59 5.78 12.82
C GLU A 61 -14.10 5.52 13.11
N PRO A 62 -13.78 5.01 14.31
CA PRO A 62 -12.42 4.58 14.61
C PRO A 62 -12.03 3.37 13.75
N LEU A 63 -10.84 3.39 13.16
CA LEU A 63 -10.34 2.25 12.38
C LEU A 63 -10.23 0.97 13.22
N GLU A 64 -9.99 1.10 14.52
CA GLU A 64 -9.91 0.00 15.49
C GLU A 64 -11.22 -0.80 15.65
N THR A 65 -12.35 -0.22 15.28
CA THR A 65 -13.65 -0.95 15.31
C THR A 65 -13.81 -1.91 14.14
N LEU A 66 -13.01 -1.73 13.10
CA LEU A 66 -13.12 -2.48 11.84
C LEU A 66 -12.08 -3.59 11.71
N LEU A 67 -10.94 -3.42 12.35
CA LEU A 67 -9.81 -4.34 12.31
C LEU A 67 -9.38 -4.73 13.73
N PRO A 68 -8.83 -5.93 13.94
CA PRO A 68 -8.31 -6.33 15.24
C PRO A 68 -7.23 -5.37 15.72
N GLY A 69 -7.19 -5.06 17.02
CA GLY A 69 -6.23 -4.13 17.60
C GLY A 69 -4.76 -4.58 17.49
N ASP A 70 -4.52 -5.85 17.25
CA ASP A 70 -3.20 -6.45 16.98
C ASP A 70 -2.83 -6.44 15.49
N SER A 71 -3.67 -5.87 14.64
CA SER A 71 -3.36 -5.75 13.20
C SER A 71 -2.05 -4.98 12.98
N PRO A 72 -1.15 -5.48 12.13
CA PRO A 72 0.10 -4.80 11.78
C PRO A 72 -0.09 -3.37 11.26
N LEU A 73 -1.26 -3.08 10.73
CA LEU A 73 -1.64 -1.75 10.24
C LEU A 73 -1.49 -0.67 11.32
N PHE A 74 -1.90 -0.95 12.55
CA PHE A 74 -1.82 0.04 13.64
C PHE A 74 -0.37 0.32 14.07
N ALA A 75 0.47 -0.70 14.07
CA ALA A 75 1.90 -0.53 14.32
C ALA A 75 2.54 0.35 13.23
N LEU A 76 2.18 0.13 11.97
CA LEU A 76 2.68 0.89 10.83
C LEU A 76 2.25 2.36 10.89
N ILE A 77 0.99 2.63 11.25
CA ILE A 77 0.47 4.00 11.45
C ILE A 77 1.25 4.72 12.56
N ARG A 78 1.46 4.06 13.69
CA ARG A 78 2.24 4.63 14.81
C ARG A 78 3.68 4.92 14.39
N GLN A 79 4.30 4.03 13.64
CA GLN A 79 5.66 4.19 13.15
C GLN A 79 5.77 5.36 12.17
N ALA A 80 4.88 5.46 11.19
CA ALA A 80 4.84 6.57 10.23
C ALA A 80 4.72 7.92 10.97
N ARG A 81 3.85 7.95 11.98
CA ARG A 81 3.60 9.14 12.78
C ARG A 81 4.81 9.53 13.64
N SER A 82 5.43 8.58 14.33
CA SER A 82 6.57 8.85 15.19
C SER A 82 7.83 9.24 14.40
N GLN A 83 8.05 8.63 13.25
CA GLN A 83 9.20 8.91 12.39
C GLN A 83 8.99 10.07 11.43
N GLN A 84 7.74 10.51 11.25
CA GLN A 84 7.34 11.52 10.25
C GLN A 84 7.85 11.19 8.85
N GLN A 85 7.86 9.91 8.51
CA GLN A 85 8.34 9.36 7.24
C GLN A 85 7.37 8.31 6.74
N ALA A 86 7.44 8.06 5.43
CA ALA A 86 6.74 6.94 4.83
C ALA A 86 7.38 5.62 5.26
N VAL A 87 6.55 4.66 5.64
CA VAL A 87 6.95 3.31 6.03
C VAL A 87 6.16 2.28 5.24
N SER A 88 6.76 1.16 4.97
CA SER A 88 6.12 0.07 4.22
C SER A 88 6.37 -1.26 4.90
N GLU A 89 5.39 -2.14 4.79
CA GLU A 89 5.49 -3.51 5.27
C GLU A 89 4.91 -4.44 4.21
N TYR A 90 5.57 -5.56 3.98
CA TYR A 90 5.26 -6.47 2.89
C TYR A 90 4.77 -7.82 3.42
N ASP A 91 4.04 -8.52 2.57
CA ASP A 91 3.54 -9.88 2.84
C ASP A 91 2.69 -9.99 4.12
N ILE A 92 1.86 -8.99 4.35
CA ILE A 92 0.97 -8.93 5.51
C ILE A 92 -0.33 -9.68 5.22
N THR A 93 -0.78 -10.45 6.21
CA THR A 93 -2.11 -11.06 6.19
C THR A 93 -3.05 -10.27 7.09
N ILE A 94 -4.17 -9.81 6.53
CA ILE A 94 -5.28 -9.23 7.29
C ILE A 94 -6.44 -10.18 7.18
N GLU A 95 -6.98 -10.57 8.32
CA GLU A 95 -8.10 -11.50 8.39
C GLU A 95 -9.09 -11.07 9.47
N THR A 96 -10.35 -10.98 9.08
CA THR A 96 -11.47 -10.83 10.00
C THR A 96 -12.65 -11.65 9.51
N PRO A 97 -13.61 -12.03 10.39
CA PRO A 97 -14.82 -12.75 9.96
C PRO A 97 -15.61 -12.01 8.87
N ARG A 98 -15.57 -10.65 8.88
CA ARG A 98 -16.30 -9.82 7.93
C ARG A 98 -15.64 -9.79 6.56
N ILE A 99 -14.33 -9.56 6.51
CA ILE A 99 -13.62 -9.35 5.25
C ILE A 99 -12.98 -10.62 4.69
N GLY A 100 -12.80 -11.65 5.52
CA GLY A 100 -12.04 -12.86 5.16
C GLY A 100 -10.55 -12.61 5.22
N ARG A 101 -9.78 -13.49 4.60
CA ARG A 101 -8.32 -13.43 4.57
C ARG A 101 -7.83 -12.70 3.32
N HIS A 102 -7.00 -11.69 3.53
CA HIS A 102 -6.38 -10.91 2.47
C HIS A 102 -4.87 -10.83 2.65
N PHE A 103 -4.15 -10.99 1.55
CA PHE A 103 -2.71 -10.77 1.47
C PHE A 103 -2.47 -9.38 0.89
N VAL A 104 -1.74 -8.55 1.60
CA VAL A 104 -1.54 -7.14 1.24
C VAL A 104 -0.11 -6.70 1.50
N ASN A 105 0.33 -5.70 0.74
CA ASN A 105 1.45 -4.87 1.14
C ASN A 105 0.87 -3.58 1.72
N LEU A 106 1.43 -3.13 2.83
CA LEU A 106 1.01 -1.92 3.53
C LEU A 106 2.00 -0.79 3.27
N HIS A 107 1.47 0.40 3.10
CA HIS A 107 2.23 1.63 3.06
C HIS A 107 1.52 2.67 3.89
N ALA A 108 2.24 3.37 4.74
CA ALA A 108 1.71 4.47 5.53
C ALA A 108 2.61 5.69 5.39
N SER A 109 2.02 6.84 5.18
CA SER A 109 2.73 8.11 5.08
C SER A 109 1.96 9.22 5.78
N VAL A 110 2.70 10.15 6.34
CA VAL A 110 2.11 11.36 6.91
C VAL A 110 1.72 12.31 5.79
N ALA A 111 0.54 12.91 5.87
CA ALA A 111 0.10 13.89 4.88
C ALA A 111 0.98 15.17 4.98
N PRO A 112 1.61 15.62 3.87
CA PRO A 112 2.54 16.75 3.94
C PRO A 112 1.92 18.04 4.46
N GLU A 113 0.66 18.30 4.13
CA GLU A 113 -0.06 19.51 4.52
C GLU A 113 -0.67 19.44 5.92
N ASN A 114 -0.81 18.23 6.47
CA ASN A 114 -1.37 17.99 7.79
C ASN A 114 -0.68 16.81 8.47
N PRO A 115 0.38 17.06 9.27
CA PRO A 115 1.15 15.98 9.90
C PRO A 115 0.37 15.11 10.88
N ASN A 116 -0.83 15.52 11.28
CA ASN A 116 -1.70 14.73 12.15
C ASN A 116 -2.47 13.64 11.37
N VAL A 117 -2.50 13.75 10.06
CA VAL A 117 -3.17 12.76 9.20
C VAL A 117 -2.16 11.77 8.65
N VAL A 118 -2.45 10.49 8.81
CA VAL A 118 -1.70 9.40 8.18
C VAL A 118 -2.56 8.80 7.07
N VAL A 119 -1.98 8.69 5.89
CA VAL A 119 -2.59 8.00 4.74
C VAL A 119 -2.02 6.60 4.68
N VAL A 120 -2.89 5.62 4.74
CA VAL A 120 -2.56 4.20 4.62
C VAL A 120 -3.03 3.67 3.29
N THR A 121 -2.17 2.94 2.62
CA THR A 121 -2.49 2.27 1.36
C THR A 121 -2.26 0.77 1.51
N LEU A 122 -3.29 -0.01 1.17
CA LEU A 122 -3.22 -1.46 1.14
C LEU A 122 -3.23 -1.90 -0.32
N PHE A 123 -2.15 -2.51 -0.75
CA PHE A 123 -2.03 -3.07 -2.08
C PHE A 123 -2.42 -4.55 -2.03
N PRO A 124 -3.54 -4.95 -2.64
CA PRO A 124 -3.97 -6.34 -2.62
C PRO A 124 -2.96 -7.21 -3.39
N ARG A 125 -2.75 -8.41 -2.88
CA ARG A 125 -1.90 -9.41 -3.53
C ARG A 125 -2.69 -10.68 -3.75
N SER A 126 -2.46 -11.31 -4.89
CA SER A 126 -3.01 -12.63 -5.15
C SER A 126 -2.17 -13.73 -4.50
N ILE A 127 -2.78 -14.89 -4.28
CA ILE A 127 -2.05 -16.08 -3.84
C ILE A 127 -0.99 -16.47 -4.87
N ALA A 128 -1.28 -16.27 -6.16
CA ALA A 128 -0.33 -16.49 -7.24
C ALA A 128 0.91 -15.61 -7.12
N ASP A 129 0.75 -14.33 -6.79
CA ASP A 129 1.87 -13.40 -6.57
C ASP A 129 2.75 -13.84 -5.40
N LYS A 130 2.14 -14.38 -4.34
CA LYS A 130 2.87 -14.90 -3.18
C LYS A 130 3.70 -16.13 -3.53
N ILE A 131 3.12 -17.06 -4.30
CA ILE A 131 3.82 -18.27 -4.76
C ILE A 131 4.97 -17.90 -5.70
N ASP A 132 4.73 -16.99 -6.63
CA ASP A 132 5.73 -16.54 -7.60
C ASP A 132 6.94 -15.88 -6.91
N ARG A 133 6.69 -15.06 -5.90
CA ARG A 133 7.75 -14.46 -5.08
C ARG A 133 8.55 -15.49 -4.29
N GLN A 134 7.90 -16.49 -3.70
CA GLN A 134 8.59 -17.56 -2.98
C GLN A 134 9.46 -18.38 -3.93
N LEU A 135 8.99 -18.67 -5.15
CA LEU A 135 9.76 -19.35 -6.18
C LEU A 135 10.94 -18.50 -6.67
N SER A 136 10.74 -17.20 -6.89
CA SER A 136 11.79 -16.25 -7.27
C SER A 136 12.86 -16.12 -6.19
N HIS A 137 12.48 -16.03 -4.92
CA HIS A 137 13.41 -16.02 -3.79
C HIS A 137 14.21 -17.30 -3.67
N ARG A 138 13.59 -18.47 -3.85
CA ARG A 138 14.27 -19.76 -3.87
C ARG A 138 15.21 -19.88 -5.07
N GLY A 139 14.80 -19.43 -6.24
CA GLY A 139 15.63 -19.40 -7.44
C GLY A 139 16.83 -18.46 -7.29
N ALA A 140 16.65 -17.26 -6.76
CA ALA A 140 17.70 -16.30 -6.48
C ALA A 140 18.69 -16.84 -5.44
N ALA A 141 18.22 -17.43 -4.35
CA ALA A 141 19.06 -18.04 -3.31
C ALA A 141 19.90 -19.20 -3.88
N ARG A 142 19.31 -20.06 -4.71
CA ARG A 142 20.04 -21.13 -5.41
C ARG A 142 21.09 -20.60 -6.36
N SER A 143 20.80 -19.54 -7.13
CA SER A 143 21.73 -18.90 -8.06
C SER A 143 22.91 -18.28 -7.32
N VAL A 144 22.68 -17.59 -6.20
CA VAL A 144 23.76 -17.02 -5.36
C VAL A 144 24.63 -18.13 -4.76
N THR A 145 24.04 -19.22 -4.28
CA THR A 145 24.80 -20.36 -3.75
C THR A 145 25.62 -21.04 -4.84
N ALA A 146 25.06 -21.23 -6.05
CA ALA A 146 25.79 -21.77 -7.18
C ALA A 146 26.95 -20.88 -7.62
N MET A 147 26.76 -19.57 -7.68
CA MET A 147 27.83 -18.61 -7.98
C MET A 147 28.92 -18.61 -6.92
N ALA A 148 28.57 -18.64 -5.65
CA ALA A 148 29.54 -18.71 -4.55
C ALA A 148 30.37 -20.00 -4.63
N SER A 149 29.74 -21.13 -4.96
CA SER A 149 30.44 -22.41 -5.16
C SER A 149 31.39 -22.38 -6.34
N LEU A 150 30.98 -21.80 -7.48
CA LEU A 150 31.82 -21.62 -8.66
C LEU A 150 33.02 -20.72 -8.37
N LEU A 151 32.82 -19.58 -7.71
CA LEU A 151 33.89 -18.67 -7.31
C LEU A 151 34.87 -19.33 -6.37
N ALA A 152 34.41 -20.08 -5.37
CA ALA A 152 35.26 -20.84 -4.46
C ALA A 152 36.07 -21.92 -5.19
N HIS A 153 35.48 -22.57 -6.19
CA HIS A 153 36.16 -23.56 -7.02
C HIS A 153 37.22 -22.95 -7.92
N GLU A 154 36.96 -21.83 -8.56
CA GLU A 154 37.93 -21.11 -9.39
C GLU A 154 39.09 -20.51 -8.58
N VAL A 155 38.84 -20.06 -7.35
CA VAL A 155 39.89 -19.59 -6.44
C VAL A 155 40.79 -20.74 -5.93
N LYS A 156 40.22 -21.95 -5.74
CA LYS A 156 40.98 -23.15 -5.34
C LYS A 156 41.86 -23.70 -6.47
N ASN A 157 41.43 -23.66 -7.71
CA ASN A 157 42.16 -24.24 -8.84
C ASN A 157 43.49 -23.57 -9.14
N PRO A 158 43.63 -22.22 -9.13
CA PRO A 158 44.96 -21.58 -9.28
C PRO A 158 45.93 -21.87 -8.13
N LEU A 159 45.39 -22.04 -6.91
CA LEU A 159 46.21 -22.32 -5.74
C LEU A 159 46.67 -23.79 -5.64
N SER A 160 45.89 -24.72 -6.19
CA SER A 160 46.23 -26.13 -6.25
C SER A 160 47.13 -26.52 -7.42
N GLY A 161 47.31 -25.62 -8.41
CA GLY A 161 48.20 -25.77 -9.55
C GLY A 161 49.64 -25.30 -9.32
N ILE A 162 49.90 -24.75 -8.14
CA ILE A 162 51.20 -24.32 -7.71
C ILE A 162 51.82 -25.41 -6.81
#